data_3b7d743ba32e0adfcb5509657f6b62e7
#
_entry.id   3b7d743ba32e0adfcb5509657f6b62e7
#
_cell.length_a   1.000
_cell.length_b   1.000
_cell.length_c   1.000
_cell.angle_alpha   90.00
_cell.angle_beta   90.00
_cell.angle_gamma   90.00
#
_symmetry.space_group_name_H-M   'P 1'
#
loop_
_entity.id
_entity.type
_entity.pdbx_description
1 polymer ?
#
loop_
_entity_poly.entity_id
_entity_poly.type
_entity_poly.pdbx_seq_one_letter_code
_entity_poly.pdbx_strand_id
1 'polypeptide(L)'
;MARQRHPLVSGAGITSLGTLASRVLGMVRDMATAALLGLSGGGVMDAFAVAFRIPNLFRRLFGEGALAASYLPVLTAEFERDRRSAWRLASVVLTWLSVLLVALVVLAEVACGIAWLLWGDSPQAGLLLGLTAVMLPYVFFICVAAQASATLHALSEFTVPALVPTVLNIFWLAAAGVAVVVTDDKGLQAYIMA
;
A
#
# COMPACT_ATOMS: atom_id res chain seq x y z
N MET A 1 -7.54 7.71 -41.39
CA MET A 1 -6.74 6.92 -40.40
C MET A 1 -5.92 7.75 -39.40
N ALA A 2 -6.23 9.03 -39.13
CA ALA A 2 -5.39 9.92 -38.31
C ALA A 2 -6.01 10.34 -36.96
N ARG A 3 -7.15 9.74 -36.53
CA ARG A 3 -7.92 10.25 -35.35
C ARG A 3 -7.83 9.40 -34.08
N GLN A 4 -7.09 8.27 -34.09
CA GLN A 4 -6.98 7.39 -32.90
C GLN A 4 -5.72 7.59 -32.05
N ARG A 5 -4.80 8.48 -32.44
CA ARG A 5 -3.54 8.68 -31.70
C ARG A 5 -3.65 9.64 -30.51
N HIS A 6 -4.65 10.53 -30.48
CA HIS A 6 -4.80 11.53 -29.42
C HIS A 6 -5.15 10.96 -28.03
N PRO A 7 -6.06 9.99 -27.85
CA PRO A 7 -6.41 9.51 -26.52
C PRO A 7 -5.29 8.64 -25.88
N LEU A 8 -4.53 7.88 -26.67
CA LEU A 8 -3.43 7.06 -26.17
C LEU A 8 -2.23 7.90 -25.71
N VAL A 9 -1.92 8.97 -26.45
CA VAL A 9 -0.81 9.89 -26.10
C VAL A 9 -1.17 10.71 -24.87
N SER A 10 -2.40 11.16 -24.74
CA SER A 10 -2.86 11.90 -23.54
C SER A 10 -2.90 10.99 -22.31
N GLY A 11 -3.37 9.74 -22.44
CA GLY A 11 -3.36 8.73 -21.37
C GLY A 11 -1.96 8.41 -20.88
N ALA A 12 -1.01 8.18 -21.80
CA ALA A 12 0.40 7.95 -21.46
C ALA A 12 1.04 9.15 -20.77
N GLY A 13 0.72 10.39 -21.19
CA GLY A 13 1.19 11.62 -20.57
C GLY A 13 0.70 11.78 -19.13
N ILE A 14 -0.59 11.55 -18.88
CA ILE A 14 -1.19 11.60 -17.54
C ILE A 14 -0.56 10.55 -16.62
N THR A 15 -0.40 9.34 -17.10
CA THR A 15 0.23 8.25 -16.33
C THR A 15 1.67 8.57 -15.98
N SER A 16 2.45 9.11 -16.94
CA SER A 16 3.85 9.50 -16.72
C SER A 16 3.98 10.63 -15.71
N LEU A 17 3.14 11.68 -15.80
CA LEU A 17 3.12 12.77 -14.85
C LEU A 17 2.68 12.31 -13.45
N GLY A 18 1.65 11.47 -13.36
CA GLY A 18 1.20 10.88 -12.10
C GLY A 18 2.30 10.04 -11.43
N THR A 19 3.01 9.25 -12.21
CA THR A 19 4.15 8.45 -11.72
C THR A 19 5.30 9.34 -11.24
N LEU A 20 5.63 10.39 -11.98
CA LEU A 20 6.68 11.33 -11.58
C LEU A 20 6.31 12.07 -10.29
N ALA A 21 5.10 12.61 -10.20
CA ALA A 21 4.59 13.27 -9.01
C ALA A 21 4.61 12.33 -7.79
N SER A 22 4.17 11.09 -7.96
CA SER A 22 4.20 10.07 -6.90
C SER A 22 5.63 9.74 -6.44
N ARG A 23 6.60 9.67 -7.36
CA ARG A 23 8.02 9.43 -7.01
C ARG A 23 8.62 10.58 -6.24
N VAL A 24 8.36 11.83 -6.67
CA VAL A 24 8.82 13.05 -5.97
C VAL A 24 8.21 13.10 -4.56
N LEU A 25 6.89 12.93 -4.45
CA LEU A 25 6.22 12.89 -3.15
C LEU A 25 6.71 11.74 -2.26
N GLY A 26 6.99 10.57 -2.84
CA GLY A 26 7.58 9.44 -2.13
C GLY A 26 8.96 9.77 -1.56
N MET A 27 9.81 10.44 -2.34
CA MET A 27 11.12 10.92 -1.86
C MET A 27 10.97 11.94 -0.73
N VAL A 28 10.07 12.91 -0.85
CA VAL A 28 9.79 13.89 0.22
C VAL A 28 9.30 13.19 1.48
N ARG A 29 8.39 12.21 1.35
CA ARG A 29 7.93 11.37 2.44
C ARG A 29 9.08 10.66 3.16
N ASP A 30 9.96 10.00 2.40
CA ASP A 30 11.08 9.24 2.97
C ASP A 30 12.06 10.17 3.68
N MET A 31 12.33 11.35 3.13
CA MET A 31 13.14 12.38 3.77
C MET A 31 12.49 12.91 5.05
N ALA A 32 11.19 13.19 5.04
CA ALA A 32 10.44 13.65 6.20
C ALA A 32 10.45 12.57 7.31
N THR A 33 10.19 11.31 6.96
CA THR A 33 10.23 10.19 7.90
C THR A 33 11.62 10.05 8.55
N ALA A 34 12.69 10.11 7.75
CA ALA A 34 14.06 10.03 8.26
C ALA A 34 14.42 11.22 9.15
N ALA A 35 13.96 12.43 8.81
CA ALA A 35 14.20 13.62 9.62
C ALA A 35 13.48 13.56 10.97
N LEU A 36 12.24 13.06 11.01
CA LEU A 36 11.43 12.96 12.22
C LEU A 36 11.91 11.84 13.14
N LEU A 37 12.00 10.61 12.64
CA LEU A 37 12.34 9.44 13.45
C LEU A 37 13.83 9.34 13.77
N GLY A 38 14.67 10.06 13.01
CA GLY A 38 16.13 10.12 13.17
C GLY A 38 16.83 8.96 12.48
N LEU A 39 18.01 9.26 11.91
CA LEU A 39 18.86 8.28 11.21
C LEU A 39 19.79 7.51 12.15
N SER A 40 19.91 7.92 13.40
CA SER A 40 20.88 7.34 14.35
C SER A 40 20.41 7.40 15.79
N GLY A 41 20.55 6.30 16.49
CA GLY A 41 20.68 6.27 17.95
C GLY A 41 19.45 5.91 18.78
N GLY A 42 18.26 5.67 18.20
CA GLY A 42 17.09 5.31 19.01
C GLY A 42 16.39 4.00 18.63
N GLY A 43 16.78 3.39 17.51
CA GLY A 43 16.13 2.18 17.01
C GLY A 43 14.70 2.40 16.48
N VAL A 44 14.13 3.62 16.62
CA VAL A 44 12.75 3.92 16.21
C VAL A 44 12.61 3.84 14.69
N MET A 45 13.55 4.44 13.95
CA MET A 45 13.55 4.36 12.48
C MET A 45 13.74 2.92 12.00
N ASP A 46 14.59 2.15 12.67
CA ASP A 46 14.83 0.74 12.32
C ASP A 46 13.56 -0.10 12.58
N ALA A 47 12.94 0.07 13.74
CA ALA A 47 11.67 -0.60 14.07
C ALA A 47 10.56 -0.26 13.07
N PHE A 48 10.42 1.03 12.74
CA PHE A 48 9.47 1.51 11.75
C PHE A 48 9.75 0.92 10.35
N ALA A 49 11.01 0.95 9.89
CA ALA A 49 11.40 0.41 8.60
C ALA A 49 11.18 -1.11 8.51
N VAL A 50 11.43 -1.85 9.57
CA VAL A 50 11.17 -3.30 9.63
C VAL A 50 9.68 -3.58 9.63
N ALA A 51 8.89 -2.89 10.45
CA ALA A 51 7.44 -3.02 10.49
C ALA A 51 6.80 -2.73 9.12
N PHE A 52 7.27 -1.69 8.44
CA PHE A 52 6.77 -1.30 7.10
C PHE A 52 7.15 -2.29 5.98
N ARG A 53 8.18 -3.12 6.17
CA ARG A 53 8.56 -4.14 5.17
C ARG A 53 7.45 -5.14 4.90
N ILE A 54 6.66 -5.50 5.91
CA ILE A 54 5.57 -6.49 5.79
C ILE A 54 4.49 -5.98 4.82
N PRO A 55 3.84 -4.83 5.04
CA PRO A 55 2.88 -4.27 4.09
C PRO A 55 3.44 -4.08 2.69
N ASN A 56 4.68 -3.61 2.58
CA ASN A 56 5.31 -3.36 1.29
C ASN A 56 5.59 -4.66 0.51
N LEU A 57 5.94 -5.76 1.19
CA LEU A 57 6.07 -7.08 0.58
C LEU A 57 4.74 -7.56 0.01
N PHE A 58 3.66 -7.47 0.78
CA PHE A 58 2.32 -7.85 0.33
C PHE A 58 1.84 -6.99 -0.84
N ARG A 59 2.08 -5.68 -0.81
CA ARG A 59 1.79 -4.79 -1.94
C ARG A 59 2.50 -5.24 -3.22
N ARG A 60 3.76 -5.63 -3.14
CA ARG A 60 4.52 -6.14 -4.29
C ARG A 60 3.97 -7.47 -4.80
N LEU A 61 3.63 -8.40 -3.91
CA LEU A 61 3.11 -9.71 -4.29
C LEU A 61 1.75 -9.61 -4.98
N PHE A 62 0.84 -8.82 -4.44
CA PHE A 62 -0.55 -8.73 -4.92
C PHE A 62 -0.76 -7.61 -5.95
N GLY A 63 -0.02 -6.50 -5.86
CA GLY A 63 -0.18 -5.35 -6.76
C GLY A 63 0.67 -5.39 -8.03
N GLU A 64 1.89 -5.90 -7.92
CA GLU A 64 2.88 -5.89 -9.01
C GLU A 64 3.32 -7.32 -9.41
N GLY A 65 2.90 -8.33 -8.64
CA GLY A 65 3.40 -9.70 -8.76
C GLY A 65 2.51 -10.65 -9.54
N ALA A 66 2.65 -11.94 -9.23
CA ALA A 66 2.04 -13.05 -9.95
C ALA A 66 0.51 -12.96 -10.07
N LEU A 67 -0.18 -12.43 -9.04
CA LEU A 67 -1.64 -12.31 -9.07
C LEU A 67 -2.07 -11.31 -10.14
N ALA A 68 -1.50 -10.11 -10.19
CA ALA A 68 -1.84 -9.11 -11.20
C ALA A 68 -1.47 -9.59 -12.62
N ALA A 69 -0.31 -10.25 -12.77
CA ALA A 69 0.16 -10.78 -14.05
C ALA A 69 -0.74 -11.89 -14.62
N SER A 70 -1.32 -12.74 -13.77
CA SER A 70 -2.25 -13.80 -14.20
C SER A 70 -3.70 -13.32 -14.34
N TYR A 71 -4.12 -12.40 -13.48
CA TYR A 71 -5.49 -11.89 -13.44
C TYR A 71 -5.82 -10.99 -14.63
N LEU A 72 -4.91 -10.06 -14.98
CA LEU A 72 -5.16 -9.04 -15.99
C LEU A 72 -5.52 -9.62 -17.37
N PRO A 73 -4.75 -10.58 -17.96
CA PRO A 73 -5.08 -11.12 -19.28
C PRO A 73 -6.40 -11.90 -19.28
N VAL A 74 -6.69 -12.65 -18.20
CA VAL A 74 -7.92 -13.42 -18.08
C VAL A 74 -9.13 -12.49 -18.00
N LEU A 75 -9.03 -11.43 -17.18
CA LEU A 75 -10.10 -10.46 -17.04
C LEU A 75 -10.34 -9.66 -18.33
N THR A 76 -9.27 -9.25 -19.01
CA THR A 76 -9.37 -8.53 -20.30
C THR A 76 -10.06 -9.38 -21.36
N ALA A 77 -9.67 -10.66 -21.50
CA ALA A 77 -10.32 -11.59 -22.42
C ALA A 77 -11.81 -11.80 -22.09
N GLU A 78 -12.14 -11.86 -20.80
CA GLU A 78 -13.53 -12.01 -20.36
C GLU A 78 -14.36 -10.74 -20.61
N PHE A 79 -13.78 -9.54 -20.49
CA PHE A 79 -14.45 -8.28 -20.85
C PHE A 79 -14.77 -8.19 -22.35
N GLU A 80 -13.92 -8.75 -23.22
CA GLU A 80 -14.16 -8.81 -24.66
C GLU A 80 -15.29 -9.80 -25.01
N ARG A 81 -15.45 -10.86 -24.21
CA ARG A 81 -16.43 -11.92 -24.44
C ARG A 81 -17.81 -11.58 -23.87
N ASP A 82 -17.88 -11.27 -22.57
CA ASP A 82 -19.11 -10.93 -21.85
C ASP A 82 -18.82 -10.06 -20.63
N ARG A 83 -19.24 -8.82 -20.69
CA ARG A 83 -19.05 -7.83 -19.63
C ARG A 83 -19.66 -8.26 -18.29
N ARG A 84 -20.76 -9.00 -18.30
CA ARG A 84 -21.42 -9.46 -17.07
C ARG A 84 -20.60 -10.56 -16.38
N SER A 85 -20.07 -11.48 -17.17
CA SER A 85 -19.18 -12.54 -16.68
C SER A 85 -17.89 -11.98 -16.13
N ALA A 86 -17.28 -10.99 -16.80
CA ALA A 86 -16.07 -10.30 -16.34
C ALA A 86 -16.27 -9.63 -14.97
N TRP A 87 -17.36 -8.92 -14.75
CA TRP A 87 -17.68 -8.33 -13.45
C TRP A 87 -17.91 -9.39 -12.36
N ARG A 88 -18.53 -10.51 -12.72
CA ARG A 88 -18.69 -11.65 -11.80
C ARG A 88 -17.32 -12.24 -11.42
N LEU A 89 -16.44 -12.43 -12.39
CA LEU A 89 -15.07 -12.90 -12.15
C LEU A 89 -14.33 -11.94 -11.22
N ALA A 90 -14.37 -10.63 -11.52
CA ALA A 90 -13.72 -9.61 -10.70
C ALA A 90 -14.24 -9.61 -9.25
N SER A 91 -15.55 -9.71 -9.04
CA SER A 91 -16.14 -9.75 -7.71
C SER A 91 -15.77 -11.02 -6.94
N VAL A 92 -15.76 -12.18 -7.60
CA VAL A 92 -15.36 -13.45 -6.98
C VAL A 92 -13.90 -13.40 -6.55
N VAL A 93 -13.00 -12.96 -7.44
CA VAL A 93 -11.56 -12.84 -7.11
C VAL A 93 -11.35 -11.87 -5.97
N LEU A 94 -11.99 -10.69 -6.00
CA LEU A 94 -11.88 -9.69 -4.93
C LEU A 94 -12.41 -10.22 -3.60
N THR A 95 -13.52 -10.96 -3.60
CA THR A 95 -14.11 -11.54 -2.39
C THR A 95 -13.18 -12.58 -1.78
N TRP A 96 -12.69 -13.54 -2.57
CA TRP A 96 -11.77 -14.56 -2.08
C TRP A 96 -10.44 -13.98 -1.60
N LEU A 97 -9.90 -13.00 -2.32
CA LEU A 97 -8.72 -12.27 -1.90
C LEU A 97 -8.96 -11.56 -0.56
N SER A 98 -10.10 -10.88 -0.41
CA SER A 98 -10.46 -10.17 0.82
C SER A 98 -10.60 -11.14 2.01
N VAL A 99 -11.26 -12.27 1.83
CA VAL A 99 -11.40 -13.31 2.87
C VAL A 99 -10.02 -13.85 3.27
N LEU A 100 -9.18 -14.17 2.29
CA LEU A 100 -7.82 -14.66 2.54
C LEU A 100 -6.98 -13.62 3.30
N LEU A 101 -7.03 -12.36 2.88
CA LEU A 101 -6.28 -11.28 3.50
C LEU A 101 -6.75 -11.00 4.93
N VAL A 102 -8.07 -10.98 5.18
CA VAL A 102 -8.61 -10.83 6.53
C VAL A 102 -8.13 -11.98 7.43
N ALA A 103 -8.25 -13.22 6.97
CA ALA A 103 -7.78 -14.37 7.73
C ALA A 103 -6.27 -14.29 8.04
N LEU A 104 -5.47 -13.85 7.07
CA LEU A 104 -4.03 -13.70 7.22
C LEU A 104 -3.68 -12.55 8.18
N VAL A 105 -4.35 -11.39 8.07
CA VAL A 105 -4.15 -10.27 8.99
C VAL A 105 -4.53 -10.65 10.41
N VAL A 106 -5.68 -11.29 10.61
CA VAL A 106 -6.11 -11.77 11.94
C VAL A 106 -5.09 -12.77 12.53
N LEU A 107 -4.61 -13.70 11.73
CA LEU A 107 -3.59 -14.66 12.17
C LEU A 107 -2.28 -13.95 12.56
N ALA A 108 -1.85 -12.97 11.76
CA ALA A 108 -0.66 -12.20 12.02
C ALA A 108 -0.82 -11.31 13.27
N GLU A 109 -2.00 -10.71 13.49
CA GLU A 109 -2.30 -9.95 14.71
C GLU A 109 -2.26 -10.83 15.96
N VAL A 110 -2.84 -12.03 15.90
CA VAL A 110 -2.77 -13.00 17.01
C VAL A 110 -1.33 -13.39 17.28
N ALA A 111 -0.54 -13.68 16.24
CA ALA A 111 0.87 -14.02 16.38
C ALA A 111 1.68 -12.84 16.97
N CYS A 112 1.41 -11.61 16.53
CA CYS A 112 2.02 -10.40 17.06
C CYS A 112 1.64 -10.18 18.53
N GLY A 113 0.38 -10.41 18.91
CA GLY A 113 -0.08 -10.36 20.29
C GLY A 113 0.60 -11.38 21.20
N ILE A 114 0.75 -12.62 20.73
CA ILE A 114 1.50 -13.66 21.46
C ILE A 114 2.98 -13.26 21.61
N ALA A 115 3.59 -12.77 20.53
CA ALA A 115 4.98 -12.29 20.58
C ALA A 115 5.13 -11.11 21.54
N TRP A 116 4.15 -10.22 21.63
CA TRP A 116 4.14 -9.13 22.59
C TRP A 116 4.12 -9.64 24.04
N LEU A 117 3.32 -10.64 24.34
CA LEU A 117 3.25 -11.26 25.67
C LEU A 117 4.56 -11.95 26.08
N LEU A 118 5.32 -12.47 25.11
CA LEU A 118 6.56 -13.20 25.37
C LEU A 118 7.81 -12.31 25.43
N TRP A 119 7.85 -11.25 24.62
CA TRP A 119 9.07 -10.42 24.41
C TRP A 119 8.82 -8.91 24.50
N GLY A 120 7.59 -8.46 24.77
CA GLY A 120 7.20 -7.05 24.77
C GLY A 120 7.83 -6.22 25.90
N ASP A 121 8.41 -6.83 26.92
CA ASP A 121 9.05 -6.15 28.05
C ASP A 121 10.31 -5.36 27.65
N SER A 122 10.96 -5.74 26.53
CA SER A 122 12.09 -4.95 26.04
C SER A 122 11.58 -3.75 25.23
N PRO A 123 12.09 -2.52 25.48
CA PRO A 123 11.60 -1.31 24.79
C PRO A 123 11.64 -1.41 23.26
N GLN A 124 12.69 -2.05 22.72
CA GLN A 124 12.85 -2.21 21.27
C GLN A 124 11.89 -3.23 20.69
N ALA A 125 11.69 -4.41 21.33
CA ALA A 125 10.75 -5.40 20.87
C ALA A 125 9.30 -4.90 21.01
N GLY A 126 8.98 -4.23 22.12
CA GLY A 126 7.67 -3.61 22.32
C GLY A 126 7.35 -2.58 21.23
N LEU A 127 8.28 -1.68 20.91
CA LEU A 127 8.08 -0.71 19.83
C LEU A 127 7.90 -1.38 18.47
N LEU A 128 8.75 -2.36 18.13
CA LEU A 128 8.66 -3.09 16.85
C LEU A 128 7.34 -3.84 16.72
N LEU A 129 6.96 -4.60 17.74
CA LEU A 129 5.71 -5.39 17.71
C LEU A 129 4.48 -4.50 17.66
N GLY A 130 4.47 -3.40 18.42
CA GLY A 130 3.37 -2.44 18.41
C GLY A 130 3.22 -1.74 17.06
N LEU A 131 4.32 -1.27 16.45
CA LEU A 131 4.28 -0.69 15.11
C LEU A 131 3.84 -1.72 14.07
N THR A 132 4.30 -2.96 14.19
CA THR A 132 3.87 -4.05 13.29
C THR A 132 2.37 -4.29 13.40
N ALA A 133 1.82 -4.39 14.61
CA ALA A 133 0.39 -4.58 14.83
C ALA A 133 -0.44 -3.43 14.23
N VAL A 134 -0.03 -2.18 14.45
CA VAL A 134 -0.75 -1.03 13.85
C VAL A 134 -0.70 -1.03 12.32
N MET A 135 0.40 -1.51 11.73
CA MET A 135 0.56 -1.56 10.27
C MET A 135 -0.08 -2.80 9.60
N LEU A 136 -0.39 -3.86 10.33
CA LEU A 136 -0.96 -5.08 9.75
C LEU A 136 -2.31 -4.86 9.04
N PRO A 137 -3.29 -4.11 9.57
CA PRO A 137 -4.53 -3.83 8.86
C PRO A 137 -4.35 -3.11 7.53
N TYR A 138 -3.28 -2.31 7.40
CA TYR A 138 -2.95 -1.63 6.15
C TYR A 138 -2.67 -2.62 5.00
N VAL A 139 -2.17 -3.85 5.31
CA VAL A 139 -1.96 -4.91 4.30
C VAL A 139 -3.24 -5.21 3.55
N PHE A 140 -4.37 -5.31 4.25
CA PHE A 140 -5.67 -5.55 3.63
C PHE A 140 -6.02 -4.44 2.63
N PHE A 141 -5.98 -3.19 3.07
CA PHE A 141 -6.37 -2.05 2.24
C PHE A 141 -5.48 -1.88 1.00
N ILE A 142 -4.16 -2.03 1.16
CA ILE A 142 -3.22 -1.86 0.03
C ILE A 142 -3.36 -2.97 -1.01
N CYS A 143 -3.62 -4.21 -0.59
CA CYS A 143 -3.83 -5.33 -1.50
C CYS A 143 -5.17 -5.23 -2.24
N VAL A 144 -6.24 -4.82 -1.55
CA VAL A 144 -7.55 -4.56 -2.17
C VAL A 144 -7.45 -3.40 -3.18
N ALA A 145 -6.76 -2.31 -2.82
CA ALA A 145 -6.52 -1.20 -3.74
C ALA A 145 -5.70 -1.61 -4.97
N ALA A 146 -4.70 -2.47 -4.78
CA ALA A 146 -3.91 -3.02 -5.87
C ALA A 146 -4.74 -3.88 -6.83
N GLN A 147 -5.62 -4.75 -6.30
CA GLN A 147 -6.53 -5.57 -7.10
C GLN A 147 -7.58 -4.73 -7.84
N ALA A 148 -8.13 -3.68 -7.19
CA ALA A 148 -9.02 -2.73 -7.83
C ALA A 148 -8.31 -1.98 -8.98
N SER A 149 -7.06 -1.58 -8.78
CA SER A 149 -6.23 -0.95 -9.81
C SER A 149 -6.00 -1.88 -11.00
N ALA A 150 -5.72 -3.17 -10.77
CA ALA A 150 -5.59 -4.16 -11.84
C ALA A 150 -6.91 -4.32 -12.65
N THR A 151 -8.06 -4.28 -11.97
CA THR A 151 -9.37 -4.32 -12.63
C THR A 151 -9.61 -3.08 -13.49
N LEU A 152 -9.23 -1.88 -13.02
CA LEU A 152 -9.31 -0.64 -13.79
C LEU A 152 -8.40 -0.65 -15.02
N HIS A 153 -7.19 -1.24 -14.90
CA HIS A 153 -6.30 -1.43 -16.04
C HIS A 153 -6.91 -2.33 -17.12
N ALA A 154 -7.64 -3.39 -16.74
CA ALA A 154 -8.36 -4.23 -17.70
C ALA A 154 -9.47 -3.46 -18.45
N LEU A 155 -10.00 -2.39 -17.84
CA LEU A 155 -10.96 -1.47 -18.46
C LEU A 155 -10.30 -0.33 -19.25
N SER A 156 -8.97 -0.35 -19.40
CA SER A 156 -8.17 0.74 -20.01
C SER A 156 -8.24 2.06 -19.25
N GLU A 157 -8.59 2.02 -17.96
CA GLU A 157 -8.61 3.17 -17.06
C GLU A 157 -7.30 3.23 -16.27
N PHE A 158 -6.45 4.21 -16.60
CA PHE A 158 -5.11 4.35 -16.01
C PHE A 158 -5.01 5.52 -15.04
N THR A 159 -5.94 6.47 -15.10
CA THR A 159 -5.89 7.72 -14.33
C THR A 159 -6.01 7.48 -12.84
N VAL A 160 -7.04 6.72 -12.42
CA VAL A 160 -7.28 6.44 -11.00
C VAL A 160 -6.13 5.64 -10.38
N PRO A 161 -5.67 4.51 -10.97
CA PRO A 161 -4.50 3.79 -10.46
C PRO A 161 -3.24 4.63 -10.33
N ALA A 162 -2.99 5.55 -11.28
CA ALA A 162 -1.82 6.43 -11.23
C ALA A 162 -1.86 7.45 -10.09
N LEU A 163 -3.04 7.82 -9.61
CA LEU A 163 -3.22 8.77 -8.51
C LEU A 163 -3.14 8.11 -7.12
N VAL A 164 -3.44 6.82 -6.99
CA VAL A 164 -3.45 6.12 -5.69
C VAL A 164 -2.15 6.32 -4.90
N PRO A 165 -0.94 6.12 -5.46
CA PRO A 165 0.29 6.33 -4.71
C PRO A 165 0.53 7.80 -4.31
N THR A 166 0.04 8.73 -5.12
CA THR A 166 0.12 10.18 -4.83
C THR A 166 -0.75 10.53 -3.62
N VAL A 167 -1.99 10.05 -3.60
CA VAL A 167 -2.92 10.24 -2.48
C VAL A 167 -2.34 9.64 -1.20
N LEU A 168 -1.81 8.42 -1.27
CA LEU A 168 -1.15 7.76 -0.14
C LEU A 168 -0.01 8.61 0.44
N ASN A 169 0.88 9.14 -0.42
CA ASN A 169 1.99 9.97 0.02
C ASN A 169 1.52 11.28 0.66
N ILE A 170 0.42 11.87 0.17
CA ILE A 170 -0.17 13.08 0.78
C ILE A 170 -0.69 12.78 2.19
N PHE A 171 -1.44 11.69 2.37
CA PHE A 171 -1.92 11.28 3.69
C PHE A 171 -0.77 11.00 4.65
N TRP A 172 0.28 10.33 4.17
CA TRP A 172 1.47 10.07 4.97
C TRP A 172 2.17 11.35 5.42
N LEU A 173 2.38 12.31 4.51
CA LEU A 173 2.96 13.62 4.84
C LEU A 173 2.07 14.42 5.80
N ALA A 174 0.75 14.32 5.65
CA ALA A 174 -0.18 14.92 6.60
C ALA A 174 -0.05 14.29 8.00
N ALA A 175 0.03 12.96 8.09
CA ALA A 175 0.27 12.25 9.35
C ALA A 175 1.61 12.66 9.98
N ALA A 176 2.69 12.79 9.19
CA ALA A 176 3.97 13.28 9.65
C ALA A 176 3.86 14.72 10.20
N GLY A 177 3.12 15.61 9.52
CA GLY A 177 2.85 16.96 10.00
C GLY A 177 2.09 16.99 11.32
N VAL A 178 1.07 16.14 11.45
CA VAL A 178 0.33 15.99 12.73
C VAL A 178 1.25 15.46 13.82
N ALA A 179 2.08 14.46 13.54
CA ALA A 179 3.01 13.88 14.49
C ALA A 179 3.95 14.94 15.11
N VAL A 180 4.47 15.86 14.30
CA VAL A 180 5.34 16.96 14.77
C VAL A 180 4.59 17.91 15.71
N VAL A 181 3.31 18.20 15.42
CA VAL A 181 2.54 19.16 16.22
C VAL A 181 2.07 18.54 17.55
N VAL A 182 1.80 17.23 17.54
CA VAL A 182 1.20 16.53 18.69
C VAL A 182 2.24 16.14 19.72
N THR A 183 3.45 15.76 19.31
CA THR A 183 4.46 15.23 20.25
C THR A 183 5.88 15.37 19.74
N ASP A 184 6.82 15.48 20.68
CA ASP A 184 8.27 15.40 20.44
C ASP A 184 8.80 13.97 20.64
N ASP A 185 7.98 13.05 21.15
CA ASP A 185 8.36 11.65 21.34
C ASP A 185 8.39 10.90 20.01
N LYS A 186 9.57 10.45 19.62
CA LYS A 186 9.78 9.76 18.33
C LYS A 186 9.03 8.44 18.21
N GLY A 187 8.86 7.72 19.33
CA GLY A 187 8.09 6.49 19.35
C GLY A 187 6.62 6.76 19.04
N LEU A 188 6.03 7.77 19.69
CA LEU A 188 4.65 8.18 19.44
C LEU A 188 4.49 8.79 18.06
N GLN A 189 5.46 9.54 17.55
CA GLN A 189 5.49 10.01 16.15
C GLN A 189 5.43 8.84 15.17
N ALA A 190 6.19 7.77 15.42
CA ALA A 190 6.18 6.58 14.59
C ALA A 190 4.78 5.91 14.58
N TYR A 191 4.09 5.84 15.71
CA TYR A 191 2.72 5.31 15.79
C TYR A 191 1.69 6.18 15.06
N ILE A 192 1.81 7.51 15.11
CA ILE A 192 0.92 8.42 14.37
C ILE A 192 1.09 8.27 12.86
N MET A 193 2.30 7.93 12.41
CA MET A 193 2.64 7.75 10.99
C MET A 193 2.35 6.33 10.49
N ALA A 194 2.18 5.35 11.37
CA ALA A 194 1.92 3.94 11.04
C ALA A 194 0.45 3.72 10.65
#